data_e65b5b382719af989c8f9c668880bf94
#
_entry.id   e65b5b382719af989c8f9c668880bf94
#
_cell.length_a   1.000
_cell.length_b   1.000
_cell.length_c   1.000
_cell.angle_alpha   90.00
_cell.angle_beta   90.00
_cell.angle_gamma   90.00
#
_symmetry.space_group_name_H-M   'P 1'
#
loop_
_entity.id
_entity.type
_entity.pdbx_description
1 polymer ?
#
loop_
_entity_poly.entity_id
_entity_poly.type
_entity_poly.pdbx_seq_one_letter_code
_entity_poly.pdbx_strand_id
1 'polypeptide(L)'
;MKHILILVFVVLISSCGFKPLYIQNTEKNFYNGDAQGYSVVNELALIKISPISERFGQQIRNKLLDLLTPKGAPTKAKYRLKVVLDKKIVSQQALRDDVTATSERVDYTVKYTLYKESQELVSGDSFAFVSYNILNNPYSTTMAQKKSEENAANIIANDIALRLGAYFHFDKNEIR
;
A
#
# COMPACT_ATOMS: atom_id res chain seq x y z
N MET A 1 50.02 -1.64 -4.74
CA MET A 1 49.13 -1.11 -3.68
C MET A 1 47.83 -0.50 -4.24
N LYS A 2 47.87 0.33 -5.33
CA LYS A 2 46.66 0.94 -5.92
C LYS A 2 45.59 -0.07 -6.39
N HIS A 3 45.99 -1.18 -6.99
CA HIS A 3 45.03 -2.22 -7.47
C HIS A 3 44.40 -3.05 -6.36
N ILE A 4 45.09 -3.23 -5.23
CA ILE A 4 44.57 -3.90 -4.05
C ILE A 4 43.46 -3.07 -3.40
N LEU A 5 43.63 -1.73 -3.35
CA LEU A 5 42.62 -0.81 -2.80
C LEU A 5 41.34 -0.79 -3.63
N ILE A 6 41.44 -0.87 -4.95
CA ILE A 6 40.30 -0.96 -5.88
C ILE A 6 39.56 -2.28 -5.70
N LEU A 7 40.30 -3.39 -5.54
CA LEU A 7 39.68 -4.72 -5.34
C LEU A 7 38.89 -4.78 -4.02
N VAL A 8 39.42 -4.21 -2.93
CA VAL A 8 38.73 -4.12 -1.64
C VAL A 8 37.49 -3.25 -1.73
N PHE A 9 37.54 -2.14 -2.48
CA PHE A 9 36.37 -1.27 -2.68
C PHE A 9 35.26 -1.93 -3.47
N VAL A 10 35.57 -2.74 -4.49
CA VAL A 10 34.58 -3.50 -5.28
C VAL A 10 33.88 -4.58 -4.42
N VAL A 11 34.60 -5.24 -3.51
CA VAL A 11 34.03 -6.26 -2.61
C VAL A 11 33.07 -5.66 -1.60
N LEU A 12 33.31 -4.40 -1.14
CA LEU A 12 32.42 -3.70 -0.20
C LEU A 12 31.08 -3.28 -0.81
N ILE A 13 31.00 -3.09 -2.13
CA ILE A 13 29.75 -2.70 -2.83
C ILE A 13 28.84 -3.90 -3.05
N SER A 14 29.32 -5.14 -3.00
CA SER A 14 28.54 -6.37 -3.21
C SER A 14 27.66 -6.78 -2.03
N SER A 15 27.72 -6.05 -0.89
CA SER A 15 27.03 -6.42 0.36
C SER A 15 25.57 -5.93 0.46
N CYS A 16 25.05 -5.21 -0.55
CA CYS A 16 23.64 -4.80 -0.56
C CYS A 16 22.75 -5.95 -1.04
N GLY A 17 22.43 -6.88 -0.14
CA GLY A 17 21.48 -7.97 -0.35
C GLY A 17 20.03 -7.49 -0.40
N PHE A 18 19.65 -6.68 -1.40
CA PHE A 18 18.25 -6.31 -1.62
C PHE A 18 17.47 -7.51 -2.15
N LYS A 19 16.57 -8.07 -1.33
CA LYS A 19 15.64 -9.13 -1.76
C LYS A 19 14.29 -8.50 -2.09
N PRO A 20 13.81 -8.54 -3.35
CA PRO A 20 12.50 -8.02 -3.71
C PRO A 20 11.39 -8.86 -3.08
N LEU A 21 10.42 -8.19 -2.48
CA LEU A 21 9.32 -8.77 -1.69
C LEU A 21 8.31 -9.60 -2.53
N TYR A 22 8.24 -9.37 -3.84
CA TYR A 22 7.21 -9.90 -4.74
C TYR A 22 7.75 -10.72 -5.92
N ILE A 23 8.78 -11.55 -5.72
CA ILE A 23 9.16 -12.51 -6.76
C ILE A 23 8.15 -13.67 -6.77
N GLN A 24 7.33 -13.76 -7.81
CA GLN A 24 6.59 -14.96 -8.14
C GLN A 24 7.57 -15.93 -8.83
N ASN A 25 8.13 -16.88 -8.09
CA ASN A 25 8.88 -17.97 -8.70
C ASN A 25 7.92 -18.93 -9.39
N THR A 26 7.80 -18.80 -10.69
CA THR A 26 6.99 -19.68 -11.57
C THR A 26 7.71 -20.99 -11.88
N GLU A 27 8.94 -21.16 -11.47
CA GLU A 27 9.71 -22.39 -11.74
C GLU A 27 10.07 -23.15 -10.46
N LYS A 28 9.48 -24.34 -10.35
CA LYS A 28 9.97 -25.40 -9.47
C LYS A 28 11.33 -25.83 -10.00
N ASN A 29 12.38 -25.39 -9.38
CA ASN A 29 13.67 -26.05 -9.24
C ASN A 29 14.81 -25.05 -9.16
N PHE A 30 15.69 -25.37 -8.21
CA PHE A 30 17.01 -24.82 -7.94
C PHE A 30 17.14 -23.68 -6.94
N TYR A 31 17.79 -24.08 -5.87
CA TYR A 31 18.39 -23.39 -4.72
C TYR A 31 17.53 -23.28 -3.47
N ASN A 32 17.90 -24.10 -2.50
CA ASN A 32 17.51 -24.04 -1.09
C ASN A 32 17.90 -22.68 -0.48
N GLY A 33 17.05 -21.67 -0.60
CA GLY A 33 17.36 -20.36 -0.02
C GLY A 33 16.21 -19.37 0.15
N ASP A 34 15.14 -19.44 -0.65
CA ASP A 34 14.17 -18.34 -0.69
C ASP A 34 12.69 -18.75 -0.59
N ALA A 35 12.38 -19.63 0.38
CA ALA A 35 10.99 -19.96 0.73
C ALA A 35 10.22 -18.76 1.35
N GLN A 36 10.90 -17.67 1.73
CA GLN A 36 10.31 -16.56 2.45
C GLN A 36 9.40 -15.67 1.59
N GLY A 37 9.79 -15.32 0.37
CA GLY A 37 8.96 -14.47 -0.51
C GLY A 37 7.66 -15.15 -0.95
N TYR A 38 7.71 -16.43 -1.28
CA TYR A 38 6.53 -17.24 -1.59
C TYR A 38 5.59 -17.36 -0.37
N SER A 39 6.14 -17.42 0.82
CA SER A 39 5.41 -17.49 2.08
C SER A 39 4.62 -16.22 2.38
N VAL A 40 5.19 -15.03 2.19
CA VAL A 40 4.50 -13.73 2.42
C VAL A 40 3.31 -13.56 1.48
N VAL A 41 3.50 -13.83 0.17
CA VAL A 41 2.41 -13.73 -0.82
C VAL A 41 1.25 -14.66 -0.47
N ASN A 42 1.55 -15.88 0.00
CA ASN A 42 0.53 -16.84 0.41
C ASN A 42 -0.24 -16.37 1.65
N GLU A 43 0.43 -15.79 2.66
CA GLU A 43 -0.25 -15.25 3.84
C GLU A 43 -1.11 -14.02 3.48
N LEU A 44 -0.63 -13.13 2.61
CA LEU A 44 -1.42 -11.99 2.11
C LEU A 44 -2.68 -12.46 1.38
N ALA A 45 -2.59 -13.54 0.59
CA ALA A 45 -3.73 -14.11 -0.13
C ALA A 45 -4.81 -14.74 0.79
N LEU A 46 -4.50 -14.98 2.07
CA LEU A 46 -5.46 -15.50 3.07
C LEU A 46 -6.20 -14.38 3.84
N ILE A 47 -5.98 -13.12 3.45
CA ILE A 47 -6.64 -11.97 4.09
C ILE A 47 -8.01 -11.74 3.46
N LYS A 48 -9.07 -11.75 4.30
CA LYS A 48 -10.41 -11.29 3.94
C LYS A 48 -10.55 -9.81 4.29
N ILE A 49 -10.86 -8.97 3.31
CA ILE A 49 -11.07 -7.54 3.50
C ILE A 49 -12.53 -7.31 3.86
N SER A 50 -12.79 -6.70 5.03
CA SER A 50 -14.13 -6.30 5.46
C SER A 50 -14.73 -5.26 4.50
N PRO A 51 -16.06 -5.17 4.37
CA PRO A 51 -16.68 -4.06 3.65
C PRO A 51 -16.23 -2.73 4.24
N ILE A 52 -15.94 -1.77 3.37
CA ILE A 52 -15.57 -0.41 3.76
C ILE A 52 -16.71 0.50 3.31
N SER A 53 -17.19 1.34 4.21
CA SER A 53 -18.27 2.28 3.93
C SER A 53 -17.80 3.36 2.94
N GLU A 54 -18.76 4.03 2.30
CA GLU A 54 -18.56 5.13 1.36
C GLU A 54 -17.88 4.73 0.03
N ARG A 55 -18.06 5.58 -0.97
CA ARG A 55 -17.47 5.39 -2.30
C ARG A 55 -15.96 5.32 -2.28
N PHE A 56 -15.32 6.22 -1.53
CA PHE A 56 -13.86 6.24 -1.38
C PHE A 56 -13.34 4.96 -0.73
N GLY A 57 -14.04 4.48 0.30
CA GLY A 57 -13.73 3.20 0.94
C GLY A 57 -13.84 2.00 -0.02
N GLN A 58 -14.84 2.01 -0.92
CA GLN A 58 -14.98 0.96 -1.94
C GLN A 58 -13.81 0.99 -2.95
N GLN A 59 -13.31 2.16 -3.32
CA GLN A 59 -12.13 2.28 -4.18
C GLN A 59 -10.89 1.69 -3.51
N ILE A 60 -10.64 2.01 -2.23
CA ILE A 60 -9.54 1.41 -1.44
C ILE A 60 -9.71 -0.11 -1.38
N ARG A 61 -10.93 -0.60 -1.09
CA ARG A 61 -11.20 -2.04 -0.99
C ARG A 61 -10.92 -2.78 -2.29
N ASN A 62 -11.38 -2.26 -3.41
CA ASN A 62 -11.16 -2.87 -4.71
C ASN A 62 -9.65 -2.95 -5.02
N LYS A 63 -8.92 -1.86 -4.78
CA LYS A 63 -7.47 -1.85 -4.99
C LYS A 63 -6.72 -2.80 -4.06
N LEU A 64 -7.15 -2.91 -2.80
CA LEU A 64 -6.59 -3.90 -1.86
C LEU A 64 -6.87 -5.34 -2.31
N LEU A 65 -8.06 -5.63 -2.87
CA LEU A 65 -8.36 -6.94 -3.45
C LEU A 65 -7.41 -7.28 -4.60
N ASP A 66 -7.16 -6.33 -5.50
CA ASP A 66 -6.22 -6.51 -6.62
C ASP A 66 -4.80 -6.78 -6.13
N LEU A 67 -4.36 -6.11 -5.05
CA LEU A 67 -3.00 -6.22 -4.51
C LEU A 67 -2.79 -7.48 -3.66
N LEU A 68 -3.75 -7.81 -2.78
CA LEU A 68 -3.59 -8.87 -1.79
C LEU A 68 -4.13 -10.21 -2.30
N THR A 69 -5.20 -10.19 -3.08
CA THR A 69 -5.90 -11.40 -3.55
C THR A 69 -6.15 -11.42 -5.06
N PRO A 70 -5.10 -11.29 -5.90
CA PRO A 70 -5.26 -11.18 -7.35
C PRO A 70 -5.91 -12.43 -7.99
N LYS A 71 -5.89 -13.57 -7.30
CA LYS A 71 -6.54 -14.82 -7.71
C LYS A 71 -7.98 -14.96 -7.20
N GLY A 72 -8.53 -13.91 -6.56
CA GLY A 72 -9.85 -13.89 -5.95
C GLY A 72 -9.82 -14.02 -4.42
N ALA A 73 -10.95 -13.70 -3.80
CA ALA A 73 -11.08 -13.76 -2.34
C ALA A 73 -10.88 -15.18 -1.80
N PRO A 74 -10.19 -15.38 -0.67
CA PRO A 74 -9.92 -16.69 -0.13
C PRO A 74 -11.19 -17.38 0.36
N THR A 75 -11.37 -18.65 0.01
CA THR A 75 -12.49 -19.49 0.47
C THR A 75 -12.43 -19.75 1.98
N LYS A 76 -11.19 -19.92 2.50
CA LYS A 76 -10.89 -20.07 3.93
C LYS A 76 -9.92 -18.97 4.34
N ALA A 77 -10.47 -17.84 4.78
CA ALA A 77 -9.66 -16.71 5.26
C ALA A 77 -9.06 -17.04 6.63
N LYS A 78 -7.77 -16.79 6.79
CA LYS A 78 -7.04 -16.91 8.06
C LYS A 78 -7.01 -15.58 8.82
N TYR A 79 -7.05 -14.47 8.05
CA TYR A 79 -6.96 -13.12 8.57
C TYR A 79 -8.14 -12.28 8.09
N ARG A 80 -8.48 -11.25 8.86
CA ARG A 80 -9.49 -10.26 8.53
C ARG A 80 -8.89 -8.85 8.63
N LEU A 81 -8.91 -8.13 7.52
CA LEU A 81 -8.49 -6.73 7.46
C LEU A 81 -9.71 -5.82 7.61
N LYS A 82 -9.70 -4.97 8.62
CA LYS A 82 -10.65 -3.88 8.83
C LYS A 82 -9.97 -2.57 8.43
N VAL A 83 -10.62 -1.78 7.59
CA VAL A 83 -10.14 -0.47 7.15
C VAL A 83 -11.26 0.53 7.35
N VAL A 84 -10.95 1.69 7.91
CA VAL A 84 -11.92 2.74 8.23
C VAL A 84 -11.35 4.09 7.82
N LEU A 85 -12.13 4.87 7.09
CA LEU A 85 -11.81 6.29 6.84
C LEU A 85 -11.98 7.04 8.17
N ASP A 86 -10.87 7.51 8.73
CA ASP A 86 -10.86 8.23 10.01
C ASP A 86 -11.10 9.72 9.79
N LYS A 87 -10.43 10.32 8.79
CA LYS A 87 -10.48 11.75 8.54
C LYS A 87 -10.32 12.10 7.08
N LYS A 88 -11.11 13.12 6.65
CA LYS A 88 -10.97 13.79 5.35
C LYS A 88 -10.97 15.29 5.59
N ILE A 89 -9.91 15.97 5.20
CA ILE A 89 -9.79 17.43 5.30
C ILE A 89 -9.67 17.99 3.89
N VAL A 90 -10.49 18.99 3.57
CA VAL A 90 -10.42 19.73 2.32
C VAL A 90 -9.94 21.15 2.63
N SER A 91 -8.91 21.59 1.93
CA SER A 91 -8.34 22.94 2.06
C SER A 91 -8.19 23.59 0.70
N GLN A 92 -8.65 24.83 0.61
CA GLN A 92 -8.50 25.65 -0.58
C GLN A 92 -7.09 26.21 -0.66
N GLN A 93 -6.52 26.22 -1.87
CA GLN A 93 -5.16 26.70 -2.12
C GLN A 93 -5.12 27.59 -3.34
N ALA A 94 -4.04 28.40 -3.43
CA ALA A 94 -3.78 29.28 -4.57
C ALA A 94 -4.96 30.21 -4.89
N LEU A 95 -5.25 31.14 -3.98
CA LEU A 95 -6.28 32.18 -4.18
C LEU A 95 -5.84 33.15 -5.28
N ARG A 96 -6.79 33.53 -6.13
CA ARG A 96 -6.67 34.65 -7.08
C ARG A 96 -6.91 35.99 -6.36
N ASP A 97 -6.63 37.09 -7.05
CA ASP A 97 -6.87 38.44 -6.53
C ASP A 97 -8.35 38.70 -6.17
N ASP A 98 -9.28 37.97 -6.83
CA ASP A 98 -10.73 37.99 -6.53
C ASP A 98 -11.15 37.02 -5.40
N VAL A 99 -10.17 36.49 -4.64
CA VAL A 99 -10.36 35.56 -3.51
C VAL A 99 -10.95 34.20 -3.94
N THR A 100 -10.98 33.88 -5.24
CA THR A 100 -11.41 32.54 -5.71
C THR A 100 -10.25 31.54 -5.66
N ALA A 101 -10.52 30.34 -5.12
CA ALA A 101 -9.53 29.27 -5.09
C ALA A 101 -9.30 28.71 -6.50
N THR A 102 -8.04 28.46 -6.85
CA THR A 102 -7.67 27.82 -8.13
C THR A 102 -7.37 26.34 -7.99
N SER A 103 -7.17 25.86 -6.76
CA SER A 103 -6.96 24.44 -6.46
C SER A 103 -7.48 24.08 -5.07
N GLU A 104 -7.81 22.81 -4.91
CA GLU A 104 -8.12 22.22 -3.62
C GLU A 104 -7.14 21.08 -3.30
N ARG A 105 -6.75 21.00 -2.05
CA ARG A 105 -6.01 19.88 -1.47
C ARG A 105 -6.93 19.08 -0.58
N VAL A 106 -6.85 17.76 -0.69
CA VAL A 106 -7.61 16.82 0.14
C VAL A 106 -6.64 15.89 0.85
N ASP A 107 -6.70 15.88 2.17
CA ASP A 107 -5.91 15.04 3.05
C ASP A 107 -6.79 13.93 3.61
N TYR A 108 -6.42 12.68 3.36
CA TYR A 108 -7.11 11.50 3.84
C TYR A 108 -6.29 10.80 4.91
N THR A 109 -6.94 10.43 6.01
CA THR A 109 -6.37 9.54 7.04
C THR A 109 -7.24 8.31 7.14
N VAL A 110 -6.64 7.14 6.99
CA VAL A 110 -7.31 5.85 7.01
C VAL A 110 -6.64 4.96 8.05
N LYS A 111 -7.43 4.41 8.97
CA LYS A 111 -6.98 3.42 9.95
C LYS A 111 -7.19 2.01 9.42
N TYR A 112 -6.20 1.15 9.61
CA TYR A 112 -6.32 -0.26 9.29
C TYR A 112 -5.93 -1.12 10.49
N THR A 113 -6.58 -2.28 10.61
CA THR A 113 -6.28 -3.28 11.64
C THR A 113 -6.43 -4.68 11.04
N LEU A 114 -5.40 -5.49 11.22
CA LEU A 114 -5.38 -6.89 10.83
C LEU A 114 -5.69 -7.76 12.05
N TYR A 115 -6.65 -8.66 11.90
CA TYR A 115 -7.07 -9.61 12.92
C TYR A 115 -6.79 -11.04 12.47
N LYS A 116 -6.40 -11.89 13.42
CA LYS A 116 -6.48 -13.33 13.31
C LYS A 116 -7.52 -13.80 14.32
N GLU A 117 -8.63 -14.38 13.82
CA GLU A 117 -9.81 -14.66 14.65
C GLU A 117 -10.32 -13.37 15.34
N SER A 118 -10.14 -13.24 16.66
CA SER A 118 -10.50 -12.06 17.44
C SER A 118 -9.30 -11.27 17.95
N GLN A 119 -8.07 -11.78 17.74
CA GLN A 119 -6.85 -11.13 18.18
C GLN A 119 -6.40 -10.09 17.14
N GLU A 120 -6.11 -8.89 17.59
CA GLU A 120 -5.43 -7.87 16.80
C GLU A 120 -3.95 -8.24 16.64
N LEU A 121 -3.47 -8.28 15.40
CA LEU A 121 -2.07 -8.58 15.08
C LEU A 121 -1.27 -7.32 14.82
N VAL A 122 -1.81 -6.44 14.00
CA VAL A 122 -1.17 -5.16 13.63
C VAL A 122 -2.22 -4.14 13.28
N SER A 123 -2.01 -2.91 13.69
CA SER A 123 -2.81 -1.74 13.31
C SER A 123 -1.92 -0.55 12.96
N GLY A 124 -2.48 0.40 12.25
CA GLY A 124 -1.76 1.62 11.89
C GLY A 124 -2.61 2.57 11.08
N ASP A 125 -2.02 3.73 10.80
CA ASP A 125 -2.62 4.79 10.00
C ASP A 125 -1.91 4.88 8.63
N SER A 126 -2.70 5.06 7.58
CA SER A 126 -2.24 5.35 6.24
C SER A 126 -2.76 6.70 5.78
N PHE A 127 -1.95 7.46 5.05
CA PHE A 127 -2.23 8.83 4.67
C PHE A 127 -2.12 9.01 3.17
N ALA A 128 -2.99 9.85 2.60
CA ALA A 128 -2.85 10.33 1.24
C ALA A 128 -3.12 11.83 1.17
N PHE A 129 -2.23 12.54 0.50
CA PHE A 129 -2.35 13.97 0.21
C PHE A 129 -2.46 14.13 -1.29
N VAL A 130 -3.58 14.65 -1.76
CA VAL A 130 -3.85 14.84 -3.18
C VAL A 130 -4.43 16.23 -3.42
N SER A 131 -4.22 16.75 -4.61
CA SER A 131 -4.77 18.04 -5.01
C SER A 131 -5.35 17.96 -6.42
N TYR A 132 -6.27 18.87 -6.72
CA TYR A 132 -6.80 19.05 -8.06
C TYR A 132 -7.09 20.54 -8.31
N ASN A 133 -7.03 20.92 -9.60
CA ASN A 133 -7.30 22.28 -10.00
C ASN A 133 -8.80 22.50 -10.17
N ILE A 134 -9.27 23.67 -9.75
CA ILE A 134 -10.61 24.18 -10.00
C ILE A 134 -10.56 24.88 -11.37
N LEU A 135 -11.25 24.32 -12.34
CA LEU A 135 -11.27 24.80 -13.72
C LEU A 135 -12.56 25.57 -13.98
N ASN A 136 -12.55 26.46 -14.99
CA ASN A 136 -13.74 27.23 -15.38
C ASN A 136 -14.89 26.31 -15.84
N ASN A 137 -14.60 25.11 -16.32
CA ASN A 137 -15.59 24.12 -16.68
C ASN A 137 -15.88 23.19 -15.49
N PRO A 138 -17.11 23.20 -14.94
CA PRO A 138 -17.50 22.37 -13.78
C PRO A 138 -17.34 20.87 -14.02
N TYR A 139 -17.57 20.39 -15.24
CA TYR A 139 -17.37 18.98 -15.59
C TYR A 139 -15.89 18.59 -15.46
N SER A 140 -15.00 19.42 -15.99
CA SER A 140 -13.55 19.17 -15.91
C SER A 140 -13.06 19.16 -14.45
N THR A 141 -13.56 20.06 -13.61
CA THR A 141 -13.28 20.07 -12.17
C THR A 141 -13.76 18.79 -11.50
N THR A 142 -14.99 18.34 -11.79
CA THR A 142 -15.52 17.09 -11.23
C THR A 142 -14.69 15.87 -11.65
N MET A 143 -14.21 15.82 -12.88
CA MET A 143 -13.35 14.73 -13.37
C MET A 143 -11.97 14.77 -12.70
N ALA A 144 -11.40 15.96 -12.53
CA ALA A 144 -10.14 16.13 -11.80
C ALA A 144 -10.26 15.69 -10.34
N GLN A 145 -11.35 16.03 -9.66
CA GLN A 145 -11.66 15.57 -8.30
C GLN A 145 -11.76 14.05 -8.22
N LYS A 146 -12.54 13.42 -9.11
CA LYS A 146 -12.68 11.96 -9.15
C LYS A 146 -11.34 11.25 -9.36
N LYS A 147 -10.50 11.79 -10.25
CA LYS A 147 -9.17 11.24 -10.50
C LYS A 147 -8.25 11.40 -9.31
N SER A 148 -8.34 12.53 -8.62
CA SER A 148 -7.61 12.79 -7.37
C SER A 148 -8.03 11.80 -6.26
N GLU A 149 -9.33 11.53 -6.09
CA GLU A 149 -9.83 10.50 -5.16
C GLU A 149 -9.30 9.09 -5.49
N GLU A 150 -9.32 8.71 -6.77
CA GLU A 150 -8.78 7.43 -7.22
C GLU A 150 -7.28 7.31 -6.90
N ASN A 151 -6.52 8.37 -7.13
CA ASN A 151 -5.09 8.42 -6.80
C ASN A 151 -4.86 8.27 -5.30
N ALA A 152 -5.64 8.96 -4.45
CA ALA A 152 -5.58 8.82 -3.00
C ALA A 152 -5.86 7.39 -2.55
N ALA A 153 -6.90 6.75 -3.10
CA ALA A 153 -7.24 5.36 -2.79
C ALA A 153 -6.10 4.39 -3.18
N ASN A 154 -5.46 4.63 -4.33
CA ASN A 154 -4.31 3.85 -4.78
C ASN A 154 -3.11 4.00 -3.83
N ILE A 155 -2.79 5.23 -3.40
CA ILE A 155 -1.69 5.50 -2.45
C ILE A 155 -1.93 4.75 -1.14
N ILE A 156 -3.13 4.88 -0.55
CA ILE A 156 -3.50 4.24 0.72
C ILE A 156 -3.46 2.71 0.60
N ALA A 157 -4.04 2.16 -0.46
CA ALA A 157 -4.06 0.71 -0.65
C ALA A 157 -2.66 0.11 -0.82
N ASN A 158 -1.78 0.78 -1.57
CA ASN A 158 -0.38 0.36 -1.72
C ASN A 158 0.40 0.45 -0.41
N ASP A 159 0.23 1.52 0.37
CA ASP A 159 0.88 1.68 1.68
C ASP A 159 0.44 0.58 2.65
N ILE A 160 -0.87 0.31 2.76
CA ILE A 160 -1.41 -0.76 3.60
C ILE A 160 -0.86 -2.13 3.15
N ALA A 161 -0.89 -2.42 1.85
CA ALA A 161 -0.39 -3.69 1.31
C ALA A 161 1.11 -3.89 1.61
N LEU A 162 1.92 -2.83 1.46
CA LEU A 162 3.35 -2.86 1.77
C LEU A 162 3.60 -3.13 3.26
N ARG A 163 2.88 -2.45 4.16
CA ARG A 163 3.01 -2.64 5.61
C ARG A 163 2.59 -4.03 6.06
N LEU A 164 1.51 -4.58 5.50
CA LEU A 164 1.10 -5.96 5.75
C LEU A 164 2.13 -6.97 5.24
N GLY A 165 2.72 -6.72 4.07
CA GLY A 165 3.82 -7.53 3.53
C GLY A 165 5.04 -7.50 4.45
N ALA A 166 5.42 -6.33 4.95
CA ALA A 166 6.50 -6.17 5.91
C ALA A 166 6.20 -6.92 7.23
N TYR A 167 4.99 -6.78 7.78
CA TYR A 167 4.57 -7.50 8.98
C TYR A 167 4.77 -9.02 8.83
N PHE A 168 4.25 -9.64 7.77
CA PHE A 168 4.41 -11.09 7.55
C PHE A 168 5.85 -11.52 7.25
N HIS A 169 6.66 -10.60 6.75
CA HIS A 169 8.08 -10.89 6.54
C HIS A 169 8.84 -10.96 7.87
N PHE A 170 8.58 -10.06 8.81
CA PHE A 170 9.27 -9.98 10.10
C PHE A 170 8.72 -10.98 11.12
N ASP A 171 7.40 -11.16 11.21
CA ASP A 171 6.74 -12.09 12.15
C ASP A 171 7.28 -13.52 12.01
N LYS A 172 7.62 -13.96 10.79
CA LYS A 172 8.24 -15.27 10.56
C LYS A 172 9.70 -15.38 10.96
N ASN A 173 10.41 -14.27 11.06
CA ASN A 173 11.82 -14.29 11.46
C ASN A 173 12.00 -14.30 13.00
N GLU A 174 10.98 -13.91 13.77
CA GLU A 174 11.00 -13.98 15.23
C GLU A 174 10.66 -15.38 15.78
N ILE A 175 10.02 -16.25 14.98
CA ILE A 175 9.60 -17.60 15.39
C ILE A 175 10.71 -18.66 15.12
N ARG A 176 11.88 -18.24 14.65
CA ARG A 176 13.07 -19.09 14.46
C ARG A 176 14.13 -18.83 15.50
#